data_cda0a7434df503a4d371af66824505c9
#
_entry.id   cda0a7434df503a4d371af66824505c9
#
_cell.length_a   1.000
_cell.length_b   1.000
_cell.length_c   1.000
_cell.angle_alpha   90.00
_cell.angle_beta   90.00
_cell.angle_gamma   90.00
#
_symmetry.space_group_name_H-M   'P 1'
#
loop_
_entity.id
_entity.type
_entity.pdbx_description
1 polymer ?
#
loop_
_entity_poly.entity_id
_entity_poly.type
_entity_poly.pdbx_seq_one_letter_code
_entity_poly.pdbx_strand_id
1 'polypeptide(L)'
;MKEVAKLLGVELMENFKIADDIFGEHPKYYRFAENVCLEASKDSVNWETADTGVLEDILLGDVMIIKLPWKPQKGETYYIPCIVAEPEYMYSVNYWSNDDYDKEYYRMGLVCKTSEEAVALTKKIISAVQEEKKNGQLHD
;
A
#
# COMPACT_ATOMS: atom_id res chain seq x y z
N MET A 1 5.53 -3.08 -22.10
CA MET A 1 4.57 -2.96 -20.95
C MET A 1 4.85 -1.79 -20.02
N LYS A 2 6.06 -1.26 -20.04
CA LYS A 2 6.40 -0.10 -19.18
C LYS A 2 5.51 1.12 -19.46
N GLU A 3 5.25 1.41 -20.74
CA GLU A 3 4.40 2.53 -21.12
C GLU A 3 2.93 2.30 -20.71
N VAL A 4 2.44 1.06 -20.85
CA VAL A 4 1.07 0.71 -20.44
C VAL A 4 0.92 0.85 -18.93
N ALA A 5 1.87 0.35 -18.15
CA ALA A 5 1.87 0.48 -16.70
C ALA A 5 1.83 1.96 -16.30
N LYS A 6 2.67 2.78 -16.92
CA LYS A 6 2.74 4.22 -16.65
C LYS A 6 1.42 4.92 -16.93
N LEU A 7 0.75 4.59 -18.05
CA LEU A 7 -0.55 5.14 -18.40
C LEU A 7 -1.62 4.79 -17.36
N LEU A 8 -1.49 3.63 -16.74
CA LEU A 8 -2.44 3.14 -15.73
C LEU A 8 -2.06 3.57 -14.31
N GLY A 9 -0.99 4.33 -14.14
CA GLY A 9 -0.58 4.86 -12.85
C GLY A 9 0.17 3.88 -11.95
N VAL A 10 0.70 2.80 -12.50
CA VAL A 10 1.51 1.81 -11.76
C VAL A 10 2.89 1.69 -12.37
N GLU A 11 3.84 1.25 -11.58
CA GLU A 11 5.19 0.98 -12.05
C GLU A 11 5.33 -0.47 -12.50
N LEU A 12 6.36 -0.74 -13.31
CA LEU A 12 6.70 -2.10 -13.69
C LEU A 12 7.01 -2.90 -12.43
N MET A 13 6.50 -4.12 -12.34
CA MET A 13 6.66 -5.02 -11.20
C MET A 13 5.99 -4.54 -9.89
N GLU A 14 5.25 -3.45 -9.93
CA GLU A 14 4.45 -3.02 -8.78
C GLU A 14 3.21 -3.91 -8.65
N ASN A 15 2.98 -4.46 -7.45
CA ASN A 15 1.80 -5.28 -7.18
C ASN A 15 0.57 -4.39 -7.03
N PHE A 16 -0.54 -4.81 -7.63
CA PHE A 16 -1.82 -4.13 -7.47
C PHE A 16 -2.95 -5.17 -7.46
N LYS A 17 -4.14 -4.73 -7.13
CA LYS A 17 -5.36 -5.51 -7.25
C LYS A 17 -6.30 -4.83 -8.22
N ILE A 18 -7.36 -5.53 -8.62
CA ILE A 18 -8.39 -4.98 -9.49
C ILE A 18 -9.76 -5.17 -8.84
N ALA A 19 -10.70 -4.30 -9.22
CA ALA A 19 -12.08 -4.38 -8.76
C ALA A 19 -13.03 -4.02 -9.88
N ASP A 20 -14.22 -4.61 -9.85
CA ASP A 20 -15.33 -4.23 -10.73
C ASP A 20 -16.54 -3.78 -9.90
N ASP A 21 -17.52 -3.17 -10.58
CA ASP A 21 -18.69 -2.61 -9.93
C ASP A 21 -19.67 -3.66 -9.41
N ILE A 22 -19.57 -4.88 -9.90
CA ILE A 22 -20.52 -5.95 -9.58
C ILE A 22 -20.03 -6.78 -8.40
N PHE A 23 -18.78 -7.27 -8.47
CA PHE A 23 -18.21 -8.19 -7.50
C PHE A 23 -17.23 -7.54 -6.53
N GLY A 24 -16.89 -6.24 -6.75
CA GLY A 24 -15.92 -5.55 -5.94
C GLY A 24 -14.48 -6.01 -6.22
N GLU A 25 -13.68 -6.07 -5.19
CA GLU A 25 -12.26 -6.41 -5.29
C GLU A 25 -12.06 -7.88 -5.62
N HIS A 26 -11.23 -8.16 -6.64
CA HIS A 26 -10.85 -9.51 -7.02
C HIS A 26 -9.77 -10.05 -6.08
N PRO A 27 -9.74 -11.37 -5.84
CA PRO A 27 -8.84 -11.94 -4.83
C PRO A 27 -7.38 -12.02 -5.23
N LYS A 28 -7.07 -11.97 -6.53
CA LYS A 28 -5.70 -12.11 -7.01
C LYS A 28 -4.93 -10.78 -6.99
N TYR A 29 -3.60 -10.91 -6.89
CA TYR A 29 -2.67 -9.82 -7.13
C TYR A 29 -2.24 -9.84 -8.59
N TYR A 30 -1.90 -8.66 -9.14
CA TYR A 30 -1.45 -8.51 -10.52
C TYR A 30 -0.23 -7.59 -10.56
N ARG A 31 0.57 -7.75 -11.60
CA ARG A 31 1.68 -6.83 -11.89
C ARG A 31 2.01 -6.88 -13.38
N PHE A 32 2.53 -5.77 -13.90
CA PHE A 32 3.05 -5.73 -15.27
C PHE A 32 4.52 -6.14 -15.25
N ALA A 33 4.85 -7.16 -16.00
CA ALA A 33 6.22 -7.66 -16.12
C ALA A 33 6.84 -7.20 -17.43
N GLU A 34 8.17 -7.13 -17.44
CA GLU A 34 8.92 -6.58 -18.58
C GLU A 34 8.73 -7.35 -19.88
N ASN A 35 8.80 -8.68 -19.80
CA ASN A 35 8.74 -9.57 -20.96
C ASN A 35 7.38 -10.23 -21.18
N VAL A 36 6.50 -10.11 -20.22
CA VAL A 36 5.17 -10.70 -20.23
C VAL A 36 4.18 -9.58 -19.95
N CYS A 37 3.06 -9.60 -20.60
CA CYS A 37 2.12 -8.49 -20.49
C CYS A 37 1.64 -8.26 -19.07
N LEU A 38 1.04 -9.26 -18.47
CA LEU A 38 0.45 -9.16 -17.15
C LEU A 38 0.64 -10.49 -16.43
N GLU A 39 1.06 -10.41 -15.18
CA GLU A 39 1.19 -11.58 -14.32
C GLU A 39 0.16 -11.52 -13.21
N ALA A 40 -0.29 -12.71 -12.76
CA ALA A 40 -1.27 -12.87 -11.70
C ALA A 40 -0.72 -13.80 -10.61
N SER A 41 -1.13 -13.57 -9.37
CA SER A 41 -0.72 -14.38 -8.24
C SER A 41 -1.80 -14.43 -7.17
N LYS A 42 -1.97 -15.58 -6.53
CA LYS A 42 -2.88 -15.73 -5.39
C LYS A 42 -2.25 -15.24 -4.08
N ASP A 43 -0.93 -15.30 -3.98
CA ASP A 43 -0.19 -15.07 -2.74
C ASP A 43 0.85 -13.96 -2.82
N SER A 44 1.01 -13.32 -3.98
CA SER A 44 2.04 -12.31 -4.28
C SER A 44 3.48 -12.84 -4.26
N VAL A 45 3.65 -14.14 -4.21
CA VAL A 45 4.96 -14.82 -4.20
C VAL A 45 5.17 -15.65 -5.46
N ASN A 46 4.17 -16.44 -5.82
CA ASN A 46 4.21 -17.30 -7.02
C ASN A 46 3.41 -16.65 -8.13
N TRP A 47 4.05 -16.36 -9.25
CA TRP A 47 3.46 -15.59 -10.35
C TRP A 47 3.32 -16.45 -11.61
N GLU A 48 2.22 -16.24 -12.31
CA GLU A 48 1.94 -16.89 -13.61
C GLU A 48 1.40 -15.85 -14.57
N THR A 49 1.43 -16.15 -15.86
CA THR A 49 0.84 -15.26 -16.86
C THR A 49 -0.66 -15.14 -16.62
N ALA A 50 -1.18 -13.92 -16.56
CA ALA A 50 -2.61 -13.69 -16.41
C ALA A 50 -3.35 -14.00 -17.71
N ASP A 51 -4.65 -14.30 -17.60
CA ASP A 51 -5.52 -14.47 -18.76
C ASP A 51 -5.58 -13.17 -19.57
N THR A 52 -5.59 -13.29 -20.90
CA THR A 52 -5.67 -12.14 -21.80
C THR A 52 -6.92 -11.31 -21.56
N GLY A 53 -8.01 -11.93 -21.14
CA GLY A 53 -9.26 -11.23 -20.80
C GLY A 53 -9.11 -10.21 -19.68
N VAL A 54 -8.25 -10.48 -18.69
CA VAL A 54 -8.00 -9.54 -17.59
C VAL A 54 -7.33 -8.27 -18.11
N LEU A 55 -6.32 -8.40 -18.96
CA LEU A 55 -5.67 -7.25 -19.55
C LEU A 55 -6.63 -6.42 -20.39
N GLU A 56 -7.47 -7.07 -21.19
CA GLU A 56 -8.49 -6.38 -21.97
C GLU A 56 -9.46 -5.61 -21.07
N ASP A 57 -9.92 -6.21 -19.98
CA ASP A 57 -10.83 -5.56 -19.04
C ASP A 57 -10.20 -4.32 -18.42
N ILE A 58 -8.92 -4.38 -18.07
CA ILE A 58 -8.18 -3.23 -17.54
C ILE A 58 -8.10 -2.11 -18.59
N LEU A 59 -7.72 -2.46 -19.82
CA LEU A 59 -7.54 -1.47 -20.89
C LEU A 59 -8.85 -0.84 -21.33
N LEU A 60 -9.95 -1.58 -21.26
CA LEU A 60 -11.29 -1.08 -21.61
C LEU A 60 -11.95 -0.31 -20.46
N GLY A 61 -11.37 -0.32 -19.27
CA GLY A 61 -11.94 0.34 -18.11
C GLY A 61 -13.07 -0.42 -17.43
N ASP A 62 -13.24 -1.70 -17.77
CA ASP A 62 -14.27 -2.55 -17.14
C ASP A 62 -13.91 -2.94 -15.72
N VAL A 63 -12.63 -2.88 -15.38
CA VAL A 63 -12.13 -3.04 -14.00
C VAL A 63 -11.23 -1.87 -13.66
N MET A 64 -11.16 -1.54 -12.37
CA MET A 64 -10.30 -0.49 -11.86
C MET A 64 -9.08 -1.08 -11.18
N ILE A 65 -7.92 -0.41 -11.34
CA ILE A 65 -6.71 -0.77 -10.62
C ILE A 65 -6.80 -0.19 -9.21
N ILE A 66 -6.55 -1.04 -8.21
CA ILE A 66 -6.43 -0.63 -6.81
C ILE A 66 -4.95 -0.68 -6.45
N LYS A 67 -4.36 0.48 -6.22
CA LYS A 67 -2.96 0.56 -5.79
C LYS A 67 -2.86 0.09 -4.34
N LEU A 68 -1.90 -0.78 -4.08
CA LEU A 68 -1.62 -1.24 -2.72
C LEU A 68 -0.71 -0.24 -2.02
N PRO A 69 -0.76 -0.17 -0.68
CA PRO A 69 0.21 0.63 0.06
C PRO A 69 1.64 0.16 -0.26
N TRP A 70 2.58 1.12 -0.28
CA TRP A 70 3.98 0.80 -0.50
C TRP A 70 4.46 -0.20 0.55
N LYS A 71 5.17 -1.23 0.12
CA LYS A 71 5.73 -2.27 0.98
C LYS A 71 7.23 -2.35 0.76
N PRO A 72 8.05 -2.29 1.83
CA PRO A 72 9.49 -2.43 1.69
C PRO A 72 9.89 -3.82 1.20
N GLN A 73 11.03 -3.88 0.52
CA GLN A 73 11.70 -5.13 0.22
C GLN A 73 12.61 -5.50 1.39
N LYS A 74 12.98 -6.77 1.49
CA LYS A 74 13.85 -7.25 2.55
C LYS A 74 15.15 -6.44 2.61
N GLY A 75 15.48 -5.92 3.78
CA GLY A 75 16.65 -5.06 4.00
C GLY A 75 16.42 -3.59 3.71
N GLU A 76 15.28 -3.22 3.16
CA GLU A 76 14.96 -1.83 2.86
C GLU A 76 14.50 -1.10 4.13
N THR A 77 14.90 0.17 4.25
CA THR A 77 14.50 1.03 5.36
C THR A 77 13.07 1.52 5.17
N TYR A 78 12.32 1.56 6.26
CA TYR A 78 11.01 2.20 6.30
C TYR A 78 10.85 2.97 7.61
N TYR A 79 9.83 3.81 7.66
CA TYR A 79 9.56 4.69 8.80
C TYR A 79 8.17 4.44 9.35
N ILE A 80 8.03 4.53 10.66
CA ILE A 80 6.72 4.42 11.31
C ILE A 80 6.49 5.65 12.19
N PRO A 81 5.23 5.99 12.48
CA PRO A 81 4.91 7.04 13.42
C PRO A 81 5.45 6.71 14.81
N CYS A 82 5.96 7.73 15.50
CA CYS A 82 6.40 7.61 16.88
C CYS A 82 5.86 8.80 17.65
N ILE A 83 5.07 8.55 18.68
CA ILE A 83 4.45 9.59 19.49
C ILE A 83 5.36 9.90 20.66
N VAL A 84 6.15 10.97 20.52
CA VAL A 84 7.04 11.46 21.57
C VAL A 84 6.86 12.96 21.74
N ALA A 85 7.42 13.51 22.82
CA ALA A 85 7.24 14.91 23.17
C ALA A 85 7.94 15.88 22.22
N GLU A 86 9.01 15.45 21.57
CA GLU A 86 9.84 16.33 20.73
C GLU A 86 9.57 16.09 19.24
N PRO A 87 9.31 17.18 18.46
CA PRO A 87 8.91 17.05 17.05
C PRO A 87 9.90 16.30 16.17
N GLU A 88 11.20 16.43 16.42
CA GLU A 88 12.23 15.76 15.61
C GLU A 88 12.23 14.24 15.75
N TYR A 89 11.55 13.70 16.77
CA TYR A 89 11.47 12.26 17.02
C TYR A 89 10.08 11.67 16.71
N MET A 90 9.29 12.36 15.88
CA MET A 90 7.94 11.88 15.51
C MET A 90 7.95 10.74 14.51
N TYR A 91 9.05 10.05 14.37
CA TYR A 91 9.15 8.85 13.56
C TYR A 91 10.20 7.90 14.13
N SER A 92 10.08 6.64 13.78
CA SER A 92 11.07 5.61 14.11
C SER A 92 11.53 4.95 12.81
N VAL A 93 12.81 4.57 12.73
CA VAL A 93 13.41 3.96 11.55
C VAL A 93 13.51 2.45 11.79
N ASN A 94 13.07 1.67 10.81
CA ASN A 94 13.13 0.21 10.86
C ASN A 94 13.66 -0.35 9.54
N TYR A 95 14.12 -1.60 9.59
CA TYR A 95 14.53 -2.35 8.40
C TYR A 95 13.56 -3.49 8.18
N TRP A 96 13.12 -3.69 6.95
CA TRP A 96 12.18 -4.75 6.64
C TRP A 96 12.88 -6.11 6.66
N SER A 97 12.53 -6.95 7.61
CA SER A 97 13.04 -8.33 7.74
C SER A 97 11.94 -9.37 7.53
N ASN A 98 10.72 -8.92 7.25
CA ASN A 98 9.53 -9.74 7.08
C ASN A 98 9.16 -10.47 8.38
N ASP A 99 9.48 -9.89 9.52
CA ASP A 99 9.10 -10.43 10.82
C ASP A 99 7.66 -10.05 11.18
N ASP A 100 7.18 -10.52 12.32
CA ASP A 100 5.80 -10.28 12.74
C ASP A 100 5.52 -8.80 13.02
N TYR A 101 6.50 -8.04 13.52
CA TYR A 101 6.35 -6.60 13.75
C TYR A 101 6.19 -5.84 12.44
N ASP A 102 7.02 -6.15 11.45
CA ASP A 102 6.94 -5.53 10.13
C ASP A 102 5.55 -5.75 9.51
N LYS A 103 5.09 -7.00 9.53
CA LYS A 103 3.80 -7.38 8.97
C LYS A 103 2.65 -6.69 9.68
N GLU A 104 2.73 -6.56 11.01
CA GLU A 104 1.71 -5.91 11.80
C GLU A 104 1.66 -4.40 11.51
N TYR A 105 2.82 -3.74 11.45
CA TYR A 105 2.88 -2.33 11.09
C TYR A 105 2.30 -2.09 9.69
N TYR A 106 2.62 -2.96 8.75
CA TYR A 106 2.09 -2.87 7.39
C TYR A 106 0.56 -3.03 7.39
N ARG A 107 0.06 -4.05 8.09
CA ARG A 107 -1.38 -4.30 8.21
C ARG A 107 -2.13 -3.11 8.80
N MET A 108 -1.52 -2.43 9.77
CA MET A 108 -2.12 -1.26 10.42
C MET A 108 -2.01 0.02 9.60
N GLY A 109 -1.33 -0.01 8.47
CA GLY A 109 -1.16 1.17 7.63
C GLY A 109 -0.11 2.15 8.13
N LEU A 110 0.84 1.69 8.95
CA LEU A 110 1.84 2.55 9.59
C LEU A 110 3.17 2.63 8.86
N VAL A 111 3.39 1.79 7.84
CA VAL A 111 4.66 1.75 7.10
C VAL A 111 4.73 2.91 6.11
N CYS A 112 5.72 3.76 6.28
CA CYS A 112 5.94 4.94 5.44
C CYS A 112 7.27 4.85 4.71
N LYS A 113 7.31 5.38 3.50
CA LYS A 113 8.50 5.35 2.65
C LYS A 113 9.53 6.39 3.07
N THR A 114 9.08 7.51 3.62
CA THR A 114 9.93 8.63 4.04
C THR A 114 9.64 9.04 5.47
N SER A 115 10.62 9.69 6.11
CA SER A 115 10.44 10.23 7.45
C SER A 115 9.38 11.33 7.48
N GLU A 116 9.29 12.12 6.42
CA GLU A 116 8.29 13.19 6.29
C GLU A 116 6.86 12.63 6.31
N GLU A 117 6.64 11.52 5.59
CA GLU A 117 5.34 10.84 5.60
C GLU A 117 4.99 10.32 6.99
N ALA A 118 5.98 9.76 7.70
CA ALA A 118 5.77 9.24 9.06
C ALA A 118 5.45 10.36 10.03
N VAL A 119 6.13 11.51 9.94
CA VAL A 119 5.84 12.69 10.75
C VAL A 119 4.43 13.20 10.48
N ALA A 120 4.04 13.30 9.21
CA ALA A 120 2.70 13.74 8.83
C ALA A 120 1.62 12.81 9.40
N LEU A 121 1.86 11.49 9.33
CA LEU A 121 0.96 10.49 9.89
C LEU A 121 0.88 10.60 11.42
N THR A 122 2.01 10.81 12.09
CA THR A 122 2.04 11.02 13.54
C THR A 122 1.17 12.20 13.94
N LYS A 123 1.28 13.32 13.24
CA LYS A 123 0.47 14.52 13.49
C LYS A 123 -1.02 14.24 13.32
N LYS A 124 -1.39 13.48 12.30
CA LYS A 124 -2.79 13.08 12.08
C LYS A 124 -3.32 12.22 13.22
N ILE A 125 -2.52 11.28 13.69
CA ILE A 125 -2.90 10.41 14.81
C ILE A 125 -3.11 11.22 16.06
N ILE A 126 -2.18 12.13 16.39
CA ILE A 126 -2.29 13.00 17.55
C ILE A 126 -3.53 13.87 17.46
N SER A 127 -3.77 14.49 16.32
CA SER A 127 -4.96 15.33 16.10
C SER A 127 -6.26 14.55 16.27
N ALA A 128 -6.31 13.33 15.74
CA ALA A 128 -7.48 12.46 15.85
C ALA A 128 -7.77 12.09 17.31
N VAL A 129 -6.74 11.76 18.08
CA VAL A 129 -6.87 11.43 19.51
C VAL A 129 -7.35 12.65 20.30
N GLN A 130 -6.78 13.82 20.04
CA GLN A 130 -7.19 15.06 20.72
C GLN A 130 -8.64 15.42 20.41
N GLU A 131 -9.06 15.28 19.18
CA GLU A 131 -10.42 15.56 18.75
C GLU A 131 -11.42 14.57 19.37
N GLU A 132 -11.06 13.30 19.43
CA GLU A 132 -11.85 12.26 20.07
C GLU A 132 -12.07 12.55 21.56
N LYS A 133 -11.02 12.97 22.27
CA LYS A 133 -11.11 13.36 23.68
C LYS A 133 -11.99 14.60 23.88
N LYS A 134 -11.87 15.57 22.98
CA LYS A 134 -12.69 16.79 23.02
C LYS A 134 -14.16 16.44 22.85
N ASN A 135 -14.49 15.56 21.90
CA ASN A 135 -15.86 15.11 21.66
C ASN A 135 -16.40 14.32 22.86
N GLY A 136 -15.58 13.48 23.48
CA GLY A 136 -15.93 12.74 24.69
C GLY A 136 -16.24 13.67 25.87
N GLN A 137 -15.48 14.75 26.01
CA GLN A 137 -15.73 15.74 27.07
C GLN A 137 -17.05 16.49 26.89
N LEU A 138 -17.48 16.68 25.64
CA LEU A 138 -18.75 17.35 25.34
C LEU A 138 -19.97 16.50 25.67
N HIS A 139 -19.80 15.19 25.80
CA HIS A 139 -20.88 14.27 26.11
C HIS A 139 -21.02 13.92 27.61
N ASP A 140 -20.06 14.37 28.40
CA ASP A 140 -20.10 14.23 29.86
C ASP A 140 -20.80 15.45 30.47
#